data_bafc29059f9e20d110f1e5d5b9d1094c
#
_entry.id   bafc29059f9e20d110f1e5d5b9d1094c
#
_cell.length_a   1.000
_cell.length_b   1.000
_cell.length_c   1.000
_cell.angle_alpha   90.00
_cell.angle_beta   90.00
_cell.angle_gamma   90.00
#
_symmetry.space_group_name_H-M   'P 1'
#
loop_
_entity.id
_entity.type
_entity.pdbx_description
1 polymer ?
#
loop_
_entity_poly.entity_id
_entity_poly.type
_entity_poly.pdbx_seq_one_letter_code
_entity_poly.pdbx_strand_id
1 'polypeptide(L)'
;MSSFRSAVITFPGSNCDRDMADALEKVSGTAPFRVWHGDADLPEHLDFIALPGGFSYGDYLRSGAMAARSPIMQAVIAAAARGVSVLGVCNGFQVLTEAGLLPGALMRNAGIRFVCREVSLTVENSQSLFTAGYSQSLSITIPVAHHDGNYFADYATLDRLEGEGRVAFRYAEPVNGSARNIAGVLNQAGNVLGMMPHPERVIEAAHGGIDGRALFESAVKGLVSA
;
A
#
# COMPACT_ATOMS: atom_id res chain seq x y z
N MET A 1 -26.93 -0.06 8.13
CA MET A 1 -25.61 0.36 7.67
C MET A 1 -24.90 -0.89 7.18
N SER A 2 -24.43 -0.93 5.95
CA SER A 2 -23.62 -2.07 5.47
C SER A 2 -22.32 -2.10 6.28
N SER A 3 -21.91 -3.27 6.75
CA SER A 3 -20.63 -3.43 7.45
C SER A 3 -19.51 -3.32 6.42
N PHE A 4 -18.42 -2.60 6.75
CA PHE A 4 -17.21 -2.55 5.94
C PHE A 4 -16.64 -3.95 5.73
N ARG A 5 -16.46 -4.36 4.47
CA ARG A 5 -15.99 -5.69 4.10
C ARG A 5 -14.61 -5.60 3.45
N SER A 6 -13.61 -6.12 4.12
CA SER A 6 -12.23 -6.08 3.63
C SER A 6 -11.59 -7.45 3.55
N ALA A 7 -10.58 -7.59 2.71
CA ALA A 7 -9.77 -8.79 2.58
C ALA A 7 -8.28 -8.47 2.67
N VAL A 8 -7.52 -9.35 3.31
CA VAL A 8 -6.05 -9.34 3.33
C VAL A 8 -5.55 -10.55 2.54
N ILE A 9 -4.79 -10.29 1.48
CA ILE A 9 -4.22 -11.34 0.63
C ILE A 9 -2.90 -11.81 1.24
N THR A 10 -2.80 -13.09 1.55
CA THR A 10 -1.59 -13.67 2.13
C THR A 10 -0.83 -14.48 1.07
N PHE A 11 0.44 -14.13 0.85
CA PHE A 11 1.36 -14.86 -0.01
C PHE A 11 2.36 -15.68 0.83
N PRO A 12 2.98 -16.73 0.27
CA PRO A 12 4.09 -17.40 0.93
C PRO A 12 5.20 -16.38 1.24
N GLY A 13 5.57 -16.22 2.52
CA GLY A 13 6.55 -15.23 2.96
C GLY A 13 5.99 -13.84 3.30
N SER A 14 4.68 -13.62 3.23
CA SER A 14 4.04 -12.45 3.88
C SER A 14 4.26 -12.54 5.39
N ASN A 15 4.74 -11.46 6.00
CA ASN A 15 4.98 -11.41 7.45
C ASN A 15 4.31 -10.22 8.15
N CYS A 16 3.69 -9.31 7.38
CA CYS A 16 2.92 -8.17 7.88
C CYS A 16 1.41 -8.37 7.70
N ASP A 17 0.97 -9.58 7.34
CA ASP A 17 -0.43 -9.89 7.08
C ASP A 17 -1.29 -9.84 8.35
N ARG A 18 -0.72 -10.18 9.52
CA ARG A 18 -1.38 -10.00 10.82
C ARG A 18 -1.50 -8.53 11.18
N ASP A 19 -0.41 -7.77 11.09
CA ASP A 19 -0.40 -6.34 11.39
C ASP A 19 -1.46 -5.61 10.55
N MET A 20 -1.55 -5.94 9.25
CA MET A 20 -2.54 -5.39 8.34
C MET A 20 -3.98 -5.77 8.74
N ALA A 21 -4.21 -7.02 9.12
CA ALA A 21 -5.53 -7.47 9.54
C ALA A 21 -5.96 -6.80 10.86
N ASP A 22 -5.05 -6.74 11.82
CA ASP A 22 -5.29 -6.08 13.10
C ASP A 22 -5.58 -4.59 12.92
N ALA A 23 -4.87 -3.91 12.00
CA ALA A 23 -5.12 -2.51 11.68
C ALA A 23 -6.53 -2.30 11.11
N LEU A 24 -6.92 -3.12 10.13
CA LEU A 24 -8.27 -3.07 9.53
C LEU A 24 -9.36 -3.36 10.56
N GLU A 25 -9.19 -4.41 11.38
CA GLU A 25 -10.18 -4.78 12.40
C GLU A 25 -10.32 -3.69 13.47
N LYS A 26 -9.21 -3.15 13.99
CA LYS A 26 -9.22 -2.10 15.01
C LYS A 26 -9.89 -0.81 14.55
N VAL A 27 -9.75 -0.48 13.26
CA VAL A 27 -10.32 0.75 12.72
C VAL A 27 -11.77 0.57 12.27
N SER A 28 -12.11 -0.55 11.64
CA SER A 28 -13.45 -0.80 11.10
C SER A 28 -14.41 -1.47 12.10
N GLY A 29 -13.87 -2.11 13.14
CA GLY A 29 -14.64 -2.97 14.04
C GLY A 29 -15.04 -4.32 13.43
N THR A 30 -14.54 -4.65 12.23
CA THR A 30 -14.87 -5.88 11.51
C THR A 30 -13.59 -6.57 11.05
N ALA A 31 -13.42 -7.84 11.42
CA ALA A 31 -12.26 -8.63 11.01
C ALA A 31 -12.25 -8.83 9.48
N PRO A 32 -11.11 -8.61 8.80
CA PRO A 32 -11.00 -8.84 7.37
C PRO A 32 -11.02 -10.33 7.02
N PHE A 33 -11.48 -10.66 5.83
CA PHE A 33 -11.27 -11.98 5.25
C PHE A 33 -9.78 -12.24 5.02
N ARG A 34 -9.31 -13.44 5.40
CA ARG A 34 -7.95 -13.88 5.11
C ARG A 34 -7.99 -14.74 3.85
N VAL A 35 -7.42 -14.24 2.76
CA VAL A 35 -7.47 -14.89 1.45
C VAL A 35 -6.08 -15.39 1.09
N TRP A 36 -5.97 -16.67 0.74
CA TRP A 36 -4.72 -17.28 0.35
C TRP A 36 -4.42 -17.02 -1.14
N HIS A 37 -3.18 -16.76 -1.48
CA HIS A 37 -2.75 -16.43 -2.84
C HIS A 37 -3.11 -17.50 -3.89
N GLY A 38 -3.28 -18.75 -3.46
CA GLY A 38 -3.65 -19.88 -4.31
C GLY A 38 -5.14 -19.98 -4.61
N ASP A 39 -5.98 -19.22 -3.88
CA ASP A 39 -7.40 -19.15 -4.16
C ASP A 39 -7.64 -18.45 -5.51
N ALA A 40 -8.68 -18.86 -6.23
CA ALA A 40 -9.03 -18.24 -7.51
C ALA A 40 -9.98 -17.05 -7.34
N ASP A 41 -10.79 -17.07 -6.28
CA ASP A 41 -11.89 -16.14 -6.08
C ASP A 41 -11.73 -15.32 -4.80
N LEU A 42 -12.22 -14.08 -4.86
CA LEU A 42 -12.37 -13.21 -3.69
C LEU A 42 -13.75 -13.41 -3.05
N PRO A 43 -13.88 -13.16 -1.73
CA PRO A 43 -15.19 -13.01 -1.10
C PRO A 43 -16.05 -11.99 -1.84
N GLU A 44 -17.36 -12.23 -1.88
CA GLU A 44 -18.32 -11.32 -2.52
C GLU A 44 -18.45 -9.98 -1.77
N HIS A 45 -18.79 -8.93 -2.50
CA HIS A 45 -19.10 -7.59 -1.96
C HIS A 45 -17.98 -7.00 -1.08
N LEU A 46 -16.73 -7.11 -1.51
CA LEU A 46 -15.62 -6.43 -0.84
C LEU A 46 -15.62 -4.94 -1.19
N ASP A 47 -15.38 -4.12 -0.16
CA ASP A 47 -15.13 -2.68 -0.28
C ASP A 47 -13.64 -2.40 -0.40
N PHE A 48 -12.80 -3.25 0.23
CA PHE A 48 -11.37 -3.00 0.37
C PHE A 48 -10.54 -4.28 0.33
N ILE A 49 -9.41 -4.22 -0.37
CA ILE A 49 -8.43 -5.31 -0.47
C ILE A 49 -7.07 -4.77 -0.04
N ALA A 50 -6.37 -5.48 0.85
CA ALA A 50 -5.01 -5.16 1.27
C ALA A 50 -4.03 -6.24 0.83
N LEU A 51 -2.93 -5.82 0.21
CA LEU A 51 -1.74 -6.61 -0.06
C LEU A 51 -0.67 -6.20 0.96
N PRO A 52 -0.38 -7.04 1.96
CA PRO A 52 0.52 -6.69 3.06
C PRO A 52 1.98 -6.71 2.64
N GLY A 53 2.82 -6.17 3.52
CA GLY A 53 4.27 -6.31 3.44
C GLY A 53 4.77 -7.72 3.72
N GLY A 54 6.05 -7.93 3.43
CA GLY A 54 6.73 -9.19 3.62
C GLY A 54 7.79 -9.42 2.56
N PHE A 55 8.11 -10.69 2.35
CA PHE A 55 9.06 -11.17 1.35
C PHE A 55 8.39 -12.27 0.54
N SER A 56 7.38 -11.94 -0.25
CA SER A 56 6.61 -12.93 -0.99
C SER A 56 7.50 -13.81 -1.86
N TYR A 57 7.37 -15.12 -1.69
CA TYR A 57 8.22 -16.14 -2.32
C TYR A 57 9.74 -15.92 -2.08
N GLY A 58 10.12 -15.28 -0.93
CA GLY A 58 11.51 -15.02 -0.59
C GLY A 58 12.20 -13.97 -1.45
N ASP A 59 11.44 -13.14 -2.17
CA ASP A 59 11.92 -12.13 -3.13
C ASP A 59 12.84 -12.73 -4.23
N TYR A 60 12.69 -14.01 -4.53
CA TYR A 60 13.40 -14.63 -5.64
C TYR A 60 12.97 -13.98 -6.96
N LEU A 61 13.89 -13.84 -7.88
CA LEU A 61 13.79 -13.10 -9.14
C LEU A 61 13.75 -11.59 -8.84
N ARG A 62 12.58 -10.98 -8.84
CA ARG A 62 12.32 -9.59 -8.47
C ARG A 62 11.18 -9.55 -7.47
N SER A 63 11.31 -8.72 -6.43
CA SER A 63 10.33 -8.60 -5.37
C SER A 63 8.93 -8.35 -5.94
N GLY A 64 7.96 -9.15 -5.52
CA GLY A 64 6.57 -9.07 -5.98
C GLY A 64 6.27 -9.79 -7.31
N ALA A 65 7.28 -10.13 -8.15
CA ALA A 65 7.04 -10.66 -9.49
C ALA A 65 6.33 -12.02 -9.50
N MET A 66 6.68 -12.93 -8.59
CA MET A 66 6.00 -14.22 -8.45
C MET A 66 4.59 -14.05 -7.88
N ALA A 67 4.44 -13.22 -6.85
CA ALA A 67 3.15 -12.93 -6.21
C ALA A 67 2.16 -12.33 -7.22
N ALA A 68 2.60 -11.41 -8.08
CA ALA A 68 1.78 -10.81 -9.13
C ALA A 68 1.18 -11.84 -10.13
N ARG A 69 1.75 -13.04 -10.19
CA ARG A 69 1.27 -14.15 -11.04
C ARG A 69 0.42 -15.17 -10.29
N SER A 70 0.19 -14.98 -9.00
CA SER A 70 -0.66 -15.86 -8.20
C SER A 70 -2.11 -15.87 -8.72
N PRO A 71 -2.85 -16.99 -8.60
CA PRO A 71 -4.23 -17.09 -9.08
C PRO A 71 -5.12 -15.96 -8.60
N ILE A 72 -5.07 -15.62 -7.31
CA ILE A 72 -5.90 -14.57 -6.72
C ILE A 72 -5.71 -13.19 -7.36
N MET A 73 -4.52 -12.90 -7.92
CA MET A 73 -4.25 -11.57 -8.48
C MET A 73 -5.11 -11.24 -9.70
N GLN A 74 -5.61 -12.23 -10.44
CA GLN A 74 -6.59 -11.99 -11.50
C GLN A 74 -7.90 -11.43 -10.93
N ALA A 75 -8.36 -11.99 -9.82
CA ALA A 75 -9.56 -11.51 -9.13
C ALA A 75 -9.33 -10.12 -8.50
N VAL A 76 -8.14 -9.85 -7.94
CA VAL A 76 -7.76 -8.53 -7.41
C VAL A 76 -7.74 -7.47 -8.52
N ILE A 77 -7.13 -7.77 -9.67
CA ILE A 77 -7.10 -6.87 -10.83
C ILE A 77 -8.52 -6.57 -11.32
N ALA A 78 -9.34 -7.61 -11.45
CA ALA A 78 -10.74 -7.44 -11.86
C ALA A 78 -11.57 -6.65 -10.84
N ALA A 79 -11.33 -6.84 -9.54
CA ALA A 79 -11.98 -6.08 -8.47
C ALA A 79 -11.58 -4.60 -8.51
N ALA A 80 -10.27 -4.30 -8.65
CA ALA A 80 -9.76 -2.94 -8.79
C ALA A 80 -10.38 -2.23 -10.02
N ALA A 81 -10.51 -2.94 -11.15
CA ALA A 81 -11.14 -2.40 -12.35
C ALA A 81 -12.63 -2.08 -12.16
N ARG A 82 -13.32 -2.76 -11.24
CA ARG A 82 -14.71 -2.46 -10.86
C ARG A 82 -14.83 -1.37 -9.79
N GLY A 83 -13.71 -0.78 -9.33
CA GLY A 83 -13.69 0.29 -8.36
C GLY A 83 -13.47 -0.15 -6.90
N VAL A 84 -13.27 -1.44 -6.63
CA VAL A 84 -12.89 -1.89 -5.27
C VAL A 84 -11.55 -1.26 -4.90
N SER A 85 -11.46 -0.74 -3.68
CA SER A 85 -10.25 -0.08 -3.19
C SER A 85 -9.16 -1.08 -2.84
N VAL A 86 -7.92 -0.79 -3.29
CA VAL A 86 -6.77 -1.69 -3.07
C VAL A 86 -5.61 -0.92 -2.45
N LEU A 87 -5.09 -1.43 -1.33
CA LEU A 87 -3.88 -0.93 -0.68
C LEU A 87 -2.75 -1.96 -0.77
N GLY A 88 -1.60 -1.56 -1.30
CA GLY A 88 -0.38 -2.36 -1.26
C GLY A 88 0.69 -1.69 -0.41
N VAL A 89 1.16 -2.38 0.64
CA VAL A 89 2.19 -1.88 1.55
C VAL A 89 3.48 -2.65 1.34
N CYS A 90 4.60 -1.95 1.17
CA CYS A 90 5.94 -2.53 1.03
C CYS A 90 5.97 -3.59 -0.09
N ASN A 91 6.05 -4.87 0.25
CA ASN A 91 5.95 -5.96 -0.74
C ASN A 91 4.62 -5.94 -1.52
N GLY A 92 3.52 -5.55 -0.89
CA GLY A 92 2.24 -5.34 -1.59
C GLY A 92 2.32 -4.26 -2.67
N PHE A 93 3.06 -3.17 -2.44
CA PHE A 93 3.30 -2.15 -3.48
C PHE A 93 4.13 -2.73 -4.64
N GLN A 94 5.16 -3.52 -4.34
CA GLN A 94 5.93 -4.23 -5.37
C GLN A 94 5.03 -5.15 -6.21
N VAL A 95 4.13 -5.90 -5.58
CA VAL A 95 3.15 -6.75 -6.28
C VAL A 95 2.23 -5.92 -7.18
N LEU A 96 1.74 -4.77 -6.71
CA LEU A 96 0.86 -3.90 -7.50
C LEU A 96 1.55 -3.32 -8.74
N THR A 97 2.85 -2.95 -8.65
CA THR A 97 3.61 -2.49 -9.82
C THR A 97 3.89 -3.64 -10.80
N GLU A 98 4.24 -4.82 -10.30
CA GLU A 98 4.45 -6.02 -11.13
C GLU A 98 3.17 -6.52 -11.82
N ALA A 99 2.02 -6.32 -11.18
CA ALA A 99 0.70 -6.65 -11.72
C ALA A 99 0.17 -5.58 -12.70
N GLY A 100 0.86 -4.46 -12.87
CA GLY A 100 0.44 -3.36 -13.74
C GLY A 100 -0.71 -2.51 -13.20
N LEU A 101 -1.07 -2.66 -11.92
CA LEU A 101 -2.10 -1.84 -11.26
C LEU A 101 -1.58 -0.44 -10.91
N LEU A 102 -0.28 -0.31 -10.74
CA LEU A 102 0.42 0.96 -10.51
C LEU A 102 1.56 1.16 -11.50
N PRO A 103 1.86 2.39 -11.92
CA PRO A 103 2.97 2.67 -12.81
C PRO A 103 4.31 2.59 -12.09
N GLY A 104 5.40 2.39 -12.84
CA GLY A 104 6.75 2.33 -12.34
C GLY A 104 7.18 0.95 -11.86
N ALA A 105 8.26 0.89 -11.11
CA ALA A 105 8.83 -0.34 -10.55
C ALA A 105 9.55 -0.03 -9.23
N LEU A 106 9.66 -1.03 -8.37
CA LEU A 106 10.47 -0.96 -7.16
C LEU A 106 11.81 -1.66 -7.44
N MET A 107 12.89 -0.93 -7.25
CA MET A 107 14.26 -1.38 -7.46
C MET A 107 14.98 -1.53 -6.13
N ARG A 108 16.14 -2.16 -6.17
CA ARG A 108 17.01 -2.24 -5.01
C ARG A 108 17.37 -0.84 -4.49
N ASN A 109 17.38 -0.68 -3.17
CA ASN A 109 17.79 0.59 -2.54
C ASN A 109 19.15 1.05 -3.10
N ALA A 110 19.28 2.34 -3.39
CA ALA A 110 20.51 2.90 -3.98
C ALA A 110 21.76 2.62 -3.14
N GLY A 111 21.61 2.51 -1.80
CA GLY A 111 22.69 2.17 -0.88
C GLY A 111 23.02 0.68 -0.79
N ILE A 112 22.33 -0.20 -1.53
CA ILE A 112 22.48 -1.67 -1.51
C ILE A 112 22.39 -2.25 -0.08
N ARG A 113 21.60 -1.62 0.78
CA ARG A 113 21.40 -2.01 2.18
C ARG A 113 19.93 -2.11 2.52
N PHE A 114 19.62 -3.01 3.43
CA PHE A 114 18.30 -3.04 4.06
C PHE A 114 18.11 -1.77 4.90
N VAL A 115 16.99 -1.08 4.71
CA VAL A 115 16.63 0.11 5.48
C VAL A 115 15.49 -0.27 6.42
N CYS A 116 15.73 -0.17 7.73
CA CYS A 116 14.73 -0.43 8.76
C CYS A 116 14.82 0.69 9.81
N ARG A 117 13.91 1.66 9.69
CA ARG A 117 13.84 2.82 10.60
C ARG A 117 12.54 3.59 10.40
N GLU A 118 12.22 4.46 11.33
CA GLU A 118 11.21 5.49 11.13
C GLU A 118 11.69 6.50 10.09
N VAL A 119 10.76 6.99 9.28
CA VAL A 119 10.99 8.01 8.26
C VAL A 119 9.88 9.04 8.30
N SER A 120 10.23 10.30 8.07
CA SER A 120 9.26 11.37 7.89
C SER A 120 8.74 11.38 6.47
N LEU A 121 7.42 11.45 6.32
CA LEU A 121 6.73 11.56 5.05
C LEU A 121 5.97 12.88 4.98
N THR A 122 5.94 13.46 3.79
CA THR A 122 5.03 14.56 3.46
C THR A 122 3.80 14.00 2.76
N VAL A 123 2.62 14.39 3.19
CA VAL A 123 1.35 14.09 2.51
C VAL A 123 1.20 15.05 1.33
N GLU A 124 1.38 14.52 0.11
CA GLU A 124 1.31 15.33 -1.13
C GLU A 124 -0.14 15.46 -1.65
N ASN A 125 -0.92 14.41 -1.55
CA ASN A 125 -2.32 14.39 -1.92
C ASN A 125 -3.16 14.07 -0.69
N SER A 126 -4.04 15.00 -0.27
CA SER A 126 -5.00 14.81 0.83
C SER A 126 -6.45 14.66 0.35
N GLN A 127 -6.65 14.41 -0.96
CA GLN A 127 -7.99 14.32 -1.56
C GLN A 127 -8.39 12.87 -1.93
N SER A 128 -7.46 11.93 -1.83
CA SER A 128 -7.76 10.52 -2.14
C SER A 128 -8.53 9.85 -0.99
N LEU A 129 -9.23 8.76 -1.31
CA LEU A 129 -9.88 7.91 -0.33
C LEU A 129 -8.95 7.52 0.83
N PHE A 130 -7.67 7.28 0.54
CA PHE A 130 -6.68 6.82 1.52
C PHE A 130 -6.10 7.95 2.38
N THR A 131 -6.12 9.17 1.89
CA THR A 131 -5.38 10.29 2.48
C THR A 131 -6.25 11.44 2.98
N ALA A 132 -7.57 11.36 2.78
CA ALA A 132 -8.51 12.42 3.17
C ALA A 132 -8.54 12.73 4.68
N GLY A 133 -8.03 11.84 5.53
CA GLY A 133 -7.87 12.07 6.97
C GLY A 133 -6.63 12.87 7.35
N TYR A 134 -5.74 13.16 6.39
CA TYR A 134 -4.56 13.99 6.61
C TYR A 134 -4.75 15.39 6.03
N SER A 135 -4.11 16.38 6.63
CA SER A 135 -3.97 17.68 5.98
C SER A 135 -2.87 17.63 4.92
N GLN A 136 -3.05 18.37 3.84
CA GLN A 136 -2.02 18.50 2.82
C GLN A 136 -0.74 19.09 3.40
N SER A 137 0.40 18.60 2.95
CA SER A 137 1.73 18.96 3.45
C SER A 137 1.98 18.61 4.93
N LEU A 138 1.08 17.85 5.55
CA LEU A 138 1.32 17.32 6.89
C LEU A 138 2.55 16.41 6.87
N SER A 139 3.42 16.56 7.86
CA SER A 139 4.51 15.61 8.12
C SER A 139 4.02 14.53 9.06
N ILE A 140 4.19 13.26 8.64
CA ILE A 140 3.86 12.07 9.43
C ILE A 140 5.08 11.18 9.54
N THR A 141 5.15 10.38 10.62
CA THR A 141 6.26 9.46 10.87
C THR A 141 5.78 8.02 10.75
N ILE A 142 6.30 7.30 9.76
CA ILE A 142 5.92 5.91 9.46
C ILE A 142 7.18 5.05 9.33
N PRO A 143 7.24 3.83 9.89
CA PRO A 143 8.40 2.95 9.73
C PRO A 143 8.52 2.38 8.33
N VAL A 144 9.75 2.14 7.89
CA VAL A 144 10.10 1.38 6.67
C VAL A 144 10.95 0.18 7.05
N ALA A 145 10.82 -0.92 6.29
CA ALA A 145 11.62 -2.14 6.44
C ALA A 145 11.75 -2.84 5.08
N HIS A 146 12.74 -2.45 4.26
CA HIS A 146 12.86 -2.96 2.88
C HIS A 146 14.28 -2.96 2.36
N HIS A 147 14.54 -3.83 1.39
CA HIS A 147 15.76 -3.89 0.60
C HIS A 147 15.56 -3.33 -0.82
N ASP A 148 14.36 -3.50 -1.36
CA ASP A 148 13.98 -3.11 -2.71
C ASP A 148 12.81 -2.11 -2.67
N GLY A 149 13.08 -0.91 -2.11
CA GLY A 149 12.07 0.15 -1.94
C GLY A 149 12.27 1.37 -2.80
N ASN A 150 13.28 1.35 -3.68
CA ASN A 150 13.62 2.46 -4.56
C ASN A 150 12.63 2.55 -5.73
N TYR A 151 11.67 3.45 -5.65
CA TYR A 151 10.68 3.68 -6.70
C TYR A 151 11.34 4.31 -7.93
N PHE A 152 11.12 3.70 -9.08
CA PHE A 152 11.64 4.14 -10.37
C PHE A 152 10.51 4.23 -11.41
N ALA A 153 10.51 5.32 -12.18
CA ALA A 153 9.72 5.48 -13.39
C ALA A 153 10.46 6.42 -14.36
N ASP A 154 10.08 6.40 -15.64
CA ASP A 154 10.60 7.36 -16.61
C ASP A 154 10.10 8.79 -16.31
N TYR A 155 10.77 9.79 -16.86
CA TYR A 155 10.45 11.20 -16.61
C TYR A 155 8.99 11.56 -16.99
N ALA A 156 8.50 11.04 -18.11
CA ALA A 156 7.14 11.32 -18.57
C ALA A 156 6.09 10.75 -17.60
N THR A 157 6.35 9.57 -17.04
CA THR A 157 5.50 8.97 -16.00
C THR A 157 5.58 9.75 -14.70
N LEU A 158 6.77 10.19 -14.28
CA LEU A 158 6.93 11.02 -13.07
C LEU A 158 6.21 12.36 -13.21
N ASP A 159 6.35 13.05 -14.36
CA ASP A 159 5.68 14.32 -14.62
C ASP A 159 4.15 14.16 -14.63
N ARG A 160 3.65 13.05 -15.20
CA ARG A 160 2.23 12.74 -15.20
C ARG A 160 1.70 12.45 -13.80
N LEU A 161 2.43 11.67 -12.99
CA LEU A 161 2.04 11.39 -11.59
C LEU A 161 1.91 12.68 -10.78
N GLU A 162 2.84 13.61 -10.94
CA GLU A 162 2.79 14.91 -10.27
C GLU A 162 1.68 15.80 -10.81
N GLY A 163 1.59 15.93 -12.13
CA GLY A 163 0.58 16.77 -12.79
C GLY A 163 -0.87 16.32 -12.53
N GLU A 164 -1.09 15.03 -12.34
CA GLU A 164 -2.39 14.45 -12.01
C GLU A 164 -2.64 14.33 -10.49
N GLY A 165 -1.71 14.78 -9.64
CA GLY A 165 -1.82 14.69 -8.17
C GLY A 165 -1.84 13.25 -7.64
N ARG A 166 -1.15 12.33 -8.32
CA ARG A 166 -1.13 10.90 -8.00
C ARG A 166 0.03 10.47 -7.11
N VAL A 167 0.91 11.38 -6.74
CA VAL A 167 1.88 11.17 -5.68
C VAL A 167 1.15 11.35 -4.35
N ALA A 168 0.97 10.27 -3.60
CA ALA A 168 0.27 10.31 -2.31
C ALA A 168 1.21 10.78 -1.18
N PHE A 169 2.42 10.23 -1.16
CA PHE A 169 3.42 10.50 -0.12
C PHE A 169 4.82 10.67 -0.71
N ARG A 170 5.61 11.55 -0.09
CA ARG A 170 7.06 11.66 -0.34
C ARG A 170 7.84 11.48 0.95
N TYR A 171 9.03 10.93 0.84
CA TYR A 171 10.02 11.01 1.91
C TYR A 171 10.46 12.47 2.07
N ALA A 172 10.47 12.97 3.30
CA ALA A 172 10.95 14.33 3.59
C ALA A 172 12.45 14.52 3.31
N GLU A 173 13.20 13.40 3.35
CA GLU A 173 14.62 13.33 3.01
C GLU A 173 14.92 12.06 2.17
N PRO A 174 16.03 11.97 1.44
CA PRO A 174 16.38 10.78 0.69
C PRO A 174 16.54 9.57 1.62
N VAL A 175 15.79 8.49 1.36
CA VAL A 175 15.79 7.25 2.17
C VAL A 175 16.44 6.09 1.41
N ASN A 176 16.01 5.85 0.19
CA ASN A 176 16.31 4.61 -0.54
C ASN A 176 16.67 4.83 -2.01
N GLY A 177 16.72 6.08 -2.47
CA GLY A 177 17.00 6.45 -3.85
C GLY A 177 15.77 6.61 -4.73
N SER A 178 14.56 6.54 -4.16
CA SER A 178 13.31 6.73 -4.91
C SER A 178 13.32 8.01 -5.72
N ALA A 179 12.89 7.91 -6.99
CA ALA A 179 12.77 9.05 -7.88
C ALA A 179 11.90 10.14 -7.22
N ARG A 180 12.41 11.37 -7.19
CA ARG A 180 11.73 12.53 -6.57
C ARG A 180 11.26 12.27 -5.13
N ASN A 181 11.96 11.40 -4.39
CA ASN A 181 11.59 10.96 -3.03
C ASN A 181 10.17 10.37 -2.92
N ILE A 182 9.59 9.84 -3.98
CA ILE A 182 8.26 9.23 -3.95
C ILE A 182 8.25 8.03 -3.02
N ALA A 183 7.34 8.05 -2.04
CA ALA A 183 7.13 6.98 -1.06
C ALA A 183 5.83 6.19 -1.31
N GLY A 184 4.88 6.78 -2.04
CA GLY A 184 3.62 6.13 -2.41
C GLY A 184 2.91 6.84 -3.56
N VAL A 185 2.24 6.04 -4.40
CA VAL A 185 1.52 6.51 -5.60
C VAL A 185 0.13 5.90 -5.72
N LEU A 186 -0.75 6.63 -6.39
CA LEU A 186 -2.11 6.22 -6.74
C LEU A 186 -2.17 5.77 -8.21
N ASN A 187 -3.10 4.86 -8.52
CA ASN A 187 -3.48 4.59 -9.91
C ASN A 187 -4.29 5.76 -10.48
N GLN A 188 -4.62 5.70 -11.78
CA GLN A 188 -5.36 6.76 -12.45
C GLN A 188 -6.78 6.95 -11.91
N ALA A 189 -7.43 5.87 -11.49
CA ALA A 189 -8.79 5.91 -10.93
C ALA A 189 -8.82 6.36 -9.46
N GLY A 190 -7.67 6.45 -8.77
CA GLY A 190 -7.57 6.85 -7.37
C GLY A 190 -7.98 5.79 -6.35
N ASN A 191 -8.37 4.59 -6.80
CA ASN A 191 -8.81 3.50 -5.94
C ASN A 191 -7.72 2.47 -5.61
N VAL A 192 -6.51 2.61 -6.14
CA VAL A 192 -5.35 1.76 -5.80
C VAL A 192 -4.23 2.63 -5.28
N LEU A 193 -3.78 2.37 -4.06
CA LEU A 193 -2.60 3.00 -3.43
C LEU A 193 -1.51 1.96 -3.19
N GLY A 194 -0.30 2.27 -3.60
CA GLY A 194 0.90 1.55 -3.19
C GLY A 194 1.85 2.47 -2.42
N MET A 195 2.40 2.00 -1.30
CA MET A 195 3.39 2.73 -0.53
C MET A 195 4.42 1.81 0.11
N MET A 196 5.67 2.26 0.23
CA MET A 196 6.73 1.47 0.87
C MET A 196 6.71 1.52 2.41
N PRO A 197 6.39 2.66 3.06
CA PRO A 197 6.23 2.72 4.50
C PRO A 197 5.04 1.89 5.01
N HIS A 198 5.11 1.45 6.28
CA HIS A 198 4.18 0.53 6.94
C HIS A 198 3.20 1.27 7.88
N PRO A 199 2.08 1.82 7.39
CA PRO A 199 1.10 2.52 8.22
C PRO A 199 0.42 1.60 9.24
N GLU A 200 0.28 0.30 8.92
CA GLU A 200 -0.31 -0.71 9.80
C GLU A 200 0.46 -0.92 11.11
N ARG A 201 1.72 -0.49 11.16
CA ARG A 201 2.60 -0.62 12.34
C ARG A 201 2.60 0.59 13.25
N VAL A 202 1.86 1.65 12.93
CA VAL A 202 1.73 2.88 13.74
C VAL A 202 0.28 3.33 13.79
N ILE A 203 -0.61 2.46 14.26
CA ILE A 203 -2.05 2.70 14.38
C ILE A 203 -2.50 2.96 15.82
N GLU A 204 -1.63 2.72 16.80
CA GLU A 204 -1.89 2.93 18.22
C GLU A 204 -0.60 3.29 18.97
N ALA A 205 -0.73 4.04 20.05
CA ALA A 205 0.43 4.54 20.83
C ALA A 205 1.36 3.43 21.35
N ALA A 206 0.83 2.24 21.59
CA ALA A 206 1.63 1.08 22.00
C ALA A 206 2.64 0.62 20.91
N HIS A 207 2.41 0.98 19.66
CA HIS A 207 3.32 0.70 18.54
C HIS A 207 4.37 1.80 18.31
N GLY A 208 4.42 2.83 19.17
CA GLY A 208 5.34 3.97 19.05
C GLY A 208 4.77 5.18 18.31
N GLY A 209 3.58 5.08 17.72
CA GLY A 209 2.93 6.19 17.01
C GLY A 209 1.52 5.85 16.54
N ILE A 210 0.81 6.86 16.07
CA ILE A 210 -0.57 6.73 15.55
C ILE A 210 -0.73 7.29 14.13
N ASP A 211 0.35 7.74 13.51
CA ASP A 211 0.31 8.48 12.25
C ASP A 211 -0.23 7.66 11.06
N GLY A 212 -0.13 6.33 11.13
CA GLY A 212 -0.70 5.44 10.11
C GLY A 212 -2.20 5.23 10.23
N ARG A 213 -2.79 5.51 11.42
CA ARG A 213 -4.20 5.24 11.71
C ARG A 213 -5.15 6.00 10.78
N ALA A 214 -4.85 7.27 10.51
CA ALA A 214 -5.70 8.14 9.69
C ALA A 214 -5.87 7.62 8.24
N LEU A 215 -4.91 6.85 7.70
CA LEU A 215 -5.04 6.21 6.39
C LEU A 215 -6.20 5.19 6.37
N PHE A 216 -6.22 4.31 7.36
CA PHE A 216 -7.27 3.29 7.47
C PHE A 216 -8.63 3.91 7.80
N GLU A 217 -8.67 4.90 8.71
CA GLU A 217 -9.91 5.62 9.05
C GLU A 217 -10.51 6.34 7.84
N SER A 218 -9.67 6.94 7.00
CA SER A 218 -10.09 7.60 5.75
C SER A 218 -10.76 6.61 4.82
N ALA A 219 -10.11 5.47 4.58
CA ALA A 219 -10.63 4.43 3.70
C ALA A 219 -11.95 3.86 4.21
N VAL A 220 -12.02 3.50 5.50
CA VAL A 220 -13.26 2.98 6.11
C VAL A 220 -14.39 4.01 6.03
N LYS A 221 -14.12 5.26 6.45
CA LYS A 221 -15.12 6.33 6.44
C LYS A 221 -15.63 6.63 5.03
N GLY A 222 -14.72 6.73 4.06
CA GLY A 222 -15.08 7.02 2.67
C GLY A 222 -15.94 5.94 2.03
N LEU A 223 -15.69 4.65 2.34
CA LEU A 223 -16.41 3.51 1.77
C LEU A 223 -17.73 3.17 2.47
N VAL A 224 -17.87 3.48 3.77
CA VAL A 224 -19.13 3.25 4.51
C VAL A 224 -20.12 4.41 4.31
N SER A 225 -19.64 5.59 3.91
CA SER A 225 -20.47 6.79 3.73
C SER A 225 -20.95 6.98 2.29
N ALA A 226 -20.47 6.16 1.34
CA ALA A 226 -20.85 6.17 -0.06
C ALA A 226 -22.01 5.19 -0.30
#